data_560ce53c6aa33e9a6500662622f86a9b
#
_entry.id   560ce53c6aa33e9a6500662622f86a9b
#
_cell.length_a   1.000
_cell.length_b   1.000
_cell.length_c   1.000
_cell.angle_alpha   90.00
_cell.angle_beta   90.00
_cell.angle_gamma   90.00
#
_symmetry.space_group_name_H-M   'P 1'
#
loop_
_entity.id
_entity.type
_entity.pdbx_description
1 polymer ?
#
loop_
_entity_poly.entity_id
_entity_poly.type
_entity_poly.pdbx_seq_one_letter_code
_entity_poly.pdbx_strand_id
1 'polypeptide(L)'
;RYGWHDSPFGDCLMVATDRGMCGLGFVLPEGREATAADLLARWDQARLVDDSSATAPYARRAFGDEGGPLNLVLRGTPFQLKVWEALMRIPAGSVVSYEKLAQHIGKPTAARAVAGAVALNPVSWVVPCHRVIRGTGISTGYRWGPARKRVLLALEAAQWEREGAAD
;
A
#
# COMPACT_ATOMS: atom_id res chain seq x y z
N ARG A 1 7.07 -13.64 9.94
CA ARG A 1 8.37 -13.11 9.57
C ARG A 1 8.24 -11.64 9.18
N TYR A 2 9.26 -10.86 9.49
CA TYR A 2 9.38 -9.49 9.00
C TYR A 2 10.83 -9.18 8.66
N GLY A 3 11.06 -8.19 7.79
CA GLY A 3 12.41 -7.79 7.41
C GLY A 3 12.44 -6.45 6.68
N TRP A 4 13.55 -5.76 6.80
CA TRP A 4 13.80 -4.50 6.11
C TRP A 4 14.40 -4.73 4.73
N HIS A 5 13.96 -3.95 3.76
CA HIS A 5 14.40 -4.01 2.37
C HIS A 5 14.52 -2.61 1.78
N ASP A 6 15.49 -2.45 0.88
CA ASP A 6 15.56 -1.26 0.03
C ASP A 6 14.42 -1.30 -1.00
N SER A 7 13.92 -0.13 -1.36
CA SER A 7 12.95 0.02 -2.43
C SER A 7 13.23 1.31 -3.22
N PRO A 8 12.66 1.45 -4.42
CA PRO A 8 12.75 2.70 -5.18
C PRO A 8 12.20 3.93 -4.45
N PHE A 9 11.48 3.70 -3.35
CA PHE A 9 10.82 4.74 -2.55
C PHE A 9 11.43 4.91 -1.15
N GLY A 10 12.63 4.37 -0.95
CA GLY A 10 13.33 4.30 0.33
C GLY A 10 13.07 2.98 1.07
N ASP A 11 13.66 2.85 2.23
CA ASP A 11 13.56 1.65 3.05
C ASP A 11 12.12 1.29 3.40
N CYS A 12 11.80 0.02 3.33
CA CYS A 12 10.49 -0.50 3.69
C CYS A 12 10.60 -1.71 4.60
N LEU A 13 9.61 -1.87 5.49
CA LEU A 13 9.41 -3.05 6.30
C LEU A 13 8.37 -3.94 5.64
N MET A 14 8.73 -5.20 5.43
CA MET A 14 7.80 -6.22 4.95
C MET A 14 7.46 -7.21 6.05
N VAL A 15 6.20 -7.62 6.07
CA VAL A 15 5.69 -8.63 7.00
C VAL A 15 5.01 -9.73 6.19
N ALA A 16 5.37 -10.96 6.45
CA ALA A 16 4.80 -12.12 5.78
C ALA A 16 4.49 -13.26 6.74
N THR A 17 3.47 -14.03 6.40
CA THR A 17 3.14 -15.33 6.98
C THR A 17 3.54 -16.44 6.00
N ASP A 18 3.34 -17.69 6.38
CA ASP A 18 3.43 -18.86 5.50
C ASP A 18 2.40 -18.84 4.35
N ARG A 19 1.35 -18.02 4.48
CA ARG A 19 0.26 -17.88 3.49
C ARG A 19 0.44 -16.71 2.53
N GLY A 20 1.33 -15.77 2.82
CA GLY A 20 1.57 -14.61 1.99
C GLY A 20 1.95 -13.34 2.76
N MET A 21 2.16 -12.27 2.01
CA MET A 21 2.51 -10.97 2.54
C MET A 21 1.30 -10.32 3.24
N CYS A 22 1.53 -9.78 4.42
CA CYS A 22 0.48 -9.21 5.25
C CYS A 22 0.80 -7.80 5.77
N GLY A 23 1.98 -7.27 5.45
CA GLY A 23 2.39 -5.92 5.76
C GLY A 23 3.46 -5.41 4.80
N LEU A 24 3.35 -4.17 4.40
CA LEU A 24 4.37 -3.39 3.72
C LEU A 24 4.19 -1.92 4.08
N GLY A 25 5.20 -1.32 4.63
CA GLY A 25 5.22 0.10 4.96
C GLY A 25 6.60 0.71 4.82
N PHE A 26 6.64 1.98 4.49
CA PHE A 26 7.88 2.72 4.34
C PHE A 26 8.29 3.39 5.65
N VAL A 27 9.57 3.71 5.79
CA VAL A 27 10.07 4.38 7.00
C VAL A 27 9.32 5.70 7.23
N LEU A 28 8.76 5.83 8.43
CA LEU A 28 8.15 7.05 8.94
C LEU A 28 9.22 8.10 9.28
N PRO A 29 8.86 9.39 9.38
CA PRO A 29 9.79 10.44 9.83
C PRO A 29 10.43 10.12 11.19
N GLU A 30 9.72 9.42 12.06
CA GLU A 30 10.17 9.00 13.38
C GLU A 30 11.18 7.82 13.35
N GLY A 31 11.42 7.25 12.17
CA GLY A 31 12.43 6.24 11.95
C GLY A 31 11.91 4.79 11.87
N ARG A 32 12.87 3.85 11.75
CA ARG A 32 12.58 2.42 11.56
C ARG A 32 11.87 1.79 12.77
N GLU A 33 12.22 2.18 13.99
CA GLU A 33 11.61 1.64 15.21
C GLU A 33 10.12 1.97 15.28
N ALA A 34 9.75 3.24 15.03
CA ALA A 34 8.36 3.68 15.00
C ALA A 34 7.57 2.97 13.89
N THR A 35 8.19 2.80 12.72
CA THR A 35 7.60 2.08 11.60
C THR A 35 7.34 0.61 11.94
N ALA A 36 8.30 -0.06 12.56
CA ALA A 36 8.15 -1.44 12.99
C ALA A 36 7.06 -1.57 14.06
N ALA A 37 7.07 -0.71 15.07
CA ALA A 37 6.05 -0.71 16.12
C ALA A 37 4.63 -0.55 15.52
N ASP A 38 4.45 0.37 14.58
CA ASP A 38 3.18 0.63 13.92
C ASP A 38 2.67 -0.56 13.07
N LEU A 39 3.53 -1.16 12.26
CA LEU A 39 3.15 -2.27 11.40
C LEU A 39 2.96 -3.58 12.17
N LEU A 40 3.81 -3.86 13.15
CA LEU A 40 3.82 -5.10 13.90
C LEU A 40 2.76 -5.13 14.99
N ALA A 41 2.27 -3.98 15.47
CA ALA A 41 1.19 -3.90 16.46
C ALA A 41 -0.10 -4.62 16.03
N ARG A 42 -0.31 -4.79 14.73
CA ARG A 42 -1.46 -5.54 14.19
C ARG A 42 -1.36 -7.05 14.42
N TRP A 43 -0.19 -7.52 14.82
CA TRP A 43 0.18 -8.93 14.97
C TRP A 43 0.63 -9.23 16.40
N ASP A 44 0.05 -8.54 17.39
CA ASP A 44 0.37 -8.63 18.81
C ASP A 44 0.27 -10.06 19.40
N GLN A 45 -0.63 -10.89 18.81
CA GLN A 45 -0.81 -12.29 19.20
C GLN A 45 0.08 -13.27 18.41
N ALA A 46 0.91 -12.77 17.47
CA ALA A 46 1.74 -13.61 16.63
C ALA A 46 3.18 -13.68 17.16
N ARG A 47 3.83 -14.81 16.93
CA ARG A 47 5.28 -14.91 17.11
C ARG A 47 5.99 -14.15 15.98
N LEU A 48 6.51 -12.99 16.29
CA LEU A 48 7.28 -12.16 15.36
C LEU A 48 8.73 -12.65 15.31
N VAL A 49 9.26 -12.80 14.09
CA VAL A 49 10.64 -13.24 13.84
C VAL A 49 11.25 -12.31 12.81
N ASP A 50 12.36 -11.65 13.17
CA ASP A 50 13.17 -10.88 12.24
C ASP A 50 13.88 -11.85 11.28
N ASP A 51 13.52 -11.81 10.01
CA ASP A 51 14.00 -12.71 8.99
C ASP A 51 13.86 -12.08 7.60
N SER A 52 14.78 -11.21 7.26
CA SER A 52 14.82 -10.53 5.96
C SER A 52 14.95 -11.51 4.80
N SER A 53 15.59 -12.67 5.01
CA SER A 53 15.73 -13.68 3.95
C SER A 53 14.39 -14.29 3.55
N ALA A 54 13.50 -14.51 4.52
CA ALA A 54 12.15 -15.02 4.27
C ALA A 54 11.23 -13.99 3.60
N THR A 55 11.49 -12.69 3.78
CA THR A 55 10.69 -11.62 3.18
C THR A 55 11.27 -11.08 1.86
N ALA A 56 12.53 -11.37 1.54
CA ALA A 56 13.20 -10.92 0.31
C ALA A 56 12.48 -11.32 -1.00
N PRO A 57 11.88 -12.50 -1.15
CA PRO A 57 11.13 -12.84 -2.36
C PRO A 57 9.92 -11.92 -2.61
N TYR A 58 9.29 -11.44 -1.54
CA TYR A 58 8.19 -10.48 -1.66
C TYR A 58 8.69 -9.10 -2.10
N ALA A 59 9.87 -8.66 -1.61
CA ALA A 59 10.48 -7.41 -2.02
C ALA A 59 10.82 -7.41 -3.51
N ARG A 60 11.44 -8.47 -4.01
CA ARG A 60 11.76 -8.62 -5.45
C ARG A 60 10.53 -8.60 -6.32
N ARG A 61 9.44 -9.24 -5.91
CA ARG A 61 8.17 -9.24 -6.67
C ARG A 61 7.42 -7.92 -6.58
N ALA A 62 7.49 -7.22 -5.45
CA ALA A 62 6.78 -5.95 -5.25
C ALA A 62 7.47 -4.78 -5.99
N PHE A 63 8.80 -4.81 -6.12
CA PHE A 63 9.58 -3.68 -6.63
C PHE A 63 10.53 -4.03 -7.77
N GLY A 64 10.80 -5.29 -8.01
CA GLY A 64 11.72 -5.76 -9.03
C GLY A 64 11.02 -6.31 -10.27
N ASP A 65 11.85 -6.85 -11.17
CA ASP A 65 11.40 -7.45 -12.43
C ASP A 65 10.96 -8.92 -12.28
N GLU A 66 11.00 -9.46 -11.06
CA GLU A 66 10.49 -10.82 -10.80
C GLU A 66 8.97 -10.83 -10.90
N GLY A 67 8.48 -11.22 -12.07
CA GLY A 67 7.04 -11.41 -12.29
C GLY A 67 6.48 -12.55 -11.44
N GLY A 68 5.17 -12.56 -11.29
CA GLY A 68 4.45 -13.62 -10.61
C GLY A 68 3.46 -13.10 -9.57
N PRO A 69 2.54 -13.94 -9.11
CA PRO A 69 1.51 -13.53 -8.17
C PRO A 69 2.10 -13.22 -6.79
N LEU A 70 1.63 -12.13 -6.19
CA LEU A 70 1.83 -11.81 -4.79
C LEU A 70 0.59 -12.25 -4.00
N ASN A 71 0.74 -13.29 -3.19
CA ASN A 71 -0.32 -13.69 -2.28
C ASN A 71 -0.38 -12.70 -1.12
N LEU A 72 -1.56 -12.11 -0.91
CA LEU A 72 -1.81 -11.18 0.19
C LEU A 72 -2.67 -11.83 1.27
N VAL A 73 -2.32 -11.58 2.52
CA VAL A 73 -3.11 -11.95 3.70
C VAL A 73 -3.58 -10.66 4.37
N LEU A 74 -4.77 -10.21 4.03
CA LEU A 74 -5.35 -8.99 4.58
C LEU A 74 -6.28 -9.32 5.74
N ARG A 75 -6.07 -8.63 6.86
CA ARG A 75 -6.90 -8.72 8.06
C ARG A 75 -7.51 -7.36 8.37
N GLY A 76 -8.82 -7.28 8.43
CA GLY A 76 -9.56 -6.06 8.71
C GLY A 76 -11.05 -6.32 8.88
N THR A 77 -11.82 -5.27 9.15
CA THR A 77 -13.28 -5.35 9.15
C THR A 77 -13.80 -5.63 7.73
N PRO A 78 -15.03 -6.18 7.58
CA PRO A 78 -15.63 -6.37 6.26
C PRO A 78 -15.65 -5.10 5.41
N PHE A 79 -15.84 -3.93 6.02
CA PHE A 79 -15.79 -2.64 5.33
C PHE A 79 -14.37 -2.31 4.84
N GLN A 80 -13.35 -2.49 5.67
CA GLN A 80 -11.95 -2.27 5.28
C GLN A 80 -11.54 -3.19 4.13
N LEU A 81 -11.86 -4.48 4.23
CA LEU A 81 -11.54 -5.45 3.18
C LEU A 81 -12.19 -5.06 1.85
N LYS A 82 -13.46 -4.62 1.87
CA LYS A 82 -14.16 -4.14 0.68
C LYS A 82 -13.49 -2.89 0.07
N VAL A 83 -13.03 -1.97 0.90
CA VAL A 83 -12.28 -0.78 0.43
C VAL A 83 -10.95 -1.19 -0.18
N TRP A 84 -10.18 -2.05 0.48
CA TRP A 84 -8.86 -2.48 -0.02
C TRP A 84 -8.98 -3.30 -1.31
N GLU A 85 -9.99 -4.14 -1.44
CA GLU A 85 -10.31 -4.83 -2.70
C GLU A 85 -10.61 -3.84 -3.83
N ALA A 86 -11.38 -2.80 -3.55
CA ALA A 86 -11.67 -1.75 -4.52
C ALA A 86 -10.41 -0.95 -4.91
N LEU A 87 -9.48 -0.72 -3.98
CA LEU A 87 -8.19 -0.10 -4.29
C LEU A 87 -7.40 -0.90 -5.32
N MET A 88 -7.34 -2.22 -5.18
CA MET A 88 -6.60 -3.10 -6.10
C MET A 88 -7.14 -3.09 -7.53
N ARG A 89 -8.35 -2.58 -7.75
CA ARG A 89 -8.95 -2.42 -9.08
C ARG A 89 -8.64 -1.08 -9.74
N ILE A 90 -8.01 -0.14 -9.05
CA ILE A 90 -7.60 1.14 -9.63
C ILE A 90 -6.33 0.90 -10.46
N PRO A 91 -6.35 1.14 -11.77
CA PRO A 91 -5.17 0.92 -12.62
C PRO A 91 -3.99 1.82 -12.23
N ALA A 92 -2.77 1.35 -12.50
CA ALA A 92 -1.59 2.20 -12.42
C ALA A 92 -1.74 3.42 -13.36
N GLY A 93 -1.17 4.56 -12.97
CA GLY A 93 -1.33 5.81 -13.72
C GLY A 93 -2.69 6.51 -13.56
N SER A 94 -3.64 5.89 -12.85
CA SER A 94 -4.96 6.47 -12.59
C SER A 94 -5.12 6.90 -11.13
N VAL A 95 -5.96 7.91 -10.90
CA VAL A 95 -6.33 8.37 -9.57
C VAL A 95 -7.85 8.48 -9.44
N VAL A 96 -8.36 8.23 -8.26
CA VAL A 96 -9.79 8.40 -7.94
C VAL A 96 -9.97 9.24 -6.67
N SER A 97 -11.11 9.90 -6.52
CA SER A 97 -11.42 10.59 -5.26
C SER A 97 -12.01 9.62 -4.24
N TYR A 98 -11.94 10.01 -2.94
CA TYR A 98 -12.57 9.23 -1.86
C TYR A 98 -14.08 9.08 -2.08
N GLU A 99 -14.74 10.13 -2.60
CA GLU A 99 -16.17 10.14 -2.93
C GLU A 99 -16.49 9.13 -4.04
N LYS A 100 -15.65 9.11 -5.09
CA LYS A 100 -15.83 8.17 -6.20
C LYS A 100 -15.60 6.73 -5.77
N LEU A 101 -14.60 6.50 -4.92
CA LEU A 101 -14.38 5.18 -4.33
C LEU A 101 -15.54 4.74 -3.43
N ALA A 102 -16.13 5.67 -2.63
CA ALA A 102 -17.30 5.41 -1.82
C ALA A 102 -18.53 5.04 -2.67
N GLN A 103 -18.75 5.74 -3.78
CA GLN A 103 -19.80 5.40 -4.76
C GLN A 103 -19.57 3.99 -5.34
N HIS A 104 -18.34 3.68 -5.75
CA HIS A 104 -18.00 2.39 -6.35
C HIS A 104 -18.26 1.21 -5.42
N ILE A 105 -18.01 1.35 -4.12
CA ILE A 105 -18.32 0.31 -3.14
C ILE A 105 -19.77 0.28 -2.67
N GLY A 106 -20.66 1.10 -3.27
CA GLY A 106 -22.08 1.18 -2.91
C GLY A 106 -22.38 1.89 -1.59
N LYS A 107 -21.51 2.81 -1.17
CA LYS A 107 -21.62 3.60 0.08
C LYS A 107 -21.35 5.09 -0.19
N PRO A 108 -22.15 5.77 -1.06
CA PRO A 108 -21.84 7.11 -1.58
C PRO A 108 -21.67 8.19 -0.50
N THR A 109 -22.29 8.02 0.66
CA THR A 109 -22.17 8.96 1.79
C THR A 109 -21.01 8.67 2.73
N ALA A 110 -20.25 7.59 2.50
CA ALA A 110 -19.21 7.09 3.41
C ALA A 110 -17.78 7.56 3.07
N ALA A 111 -17.60 8.65 2.33
CA ALA A 111 -16.27 9.11 1.89
C ALA A 111 -15.26 9.27 3.05
N ARG A 112 -15.69 9.78 4.21
CA ARG A 112 -14.83 9.91 5.39
C ARG A 112 -14.43 8.54 5.96
N ALA A 113 -15.37 7.59 6.05
CA ALA A 113 -15.08 6.23 6.50
C ALA A 113 -14.16 5.49 5.51
N VAL A 114 -14.36 5.70 4.20
CA VAL A 114 -13.46 5.21 3.16
C VAL A 114 -12.07 5.76 3.34
N ALA A 115 -11.91 7.06 3.58
CA ALA A 115 -10.60 7.68 3.83
C ALA A 115 -9.90 7.06 5.06
N GLY A 116 -10.64 6.79 6.13
CA GLY A 116 -10.14 6.06 7.30
C GLY A 116 -9.65 4.65 6.96
N ALA A 117 -10.43 3.89 6.18
CA ALA A 117 -10.06 2.55 5.75
C ALA A 117 -8.82 2.56 4.82
N VAL A 118 -8.74 3.52 3.89
CA VAL A 118 -7.58 3.73 3.01
C VAL A 118 -6.32 4.03 3.82
N ALA A 119 -6.41 4.88 4.85
CA ALA A 119 -5.28 5.20 5.74
C ALA A 119 -4.79 3.99 6.57
N LEU A 120 -5.67 3.03 6.84
CA LEU A 120 -5.37 1.81 7.57
C LEU A 120 -4.88 0.65 6.69
N ASN A 121 -4.65 0.87 5.39
CA ASN A 121 -4.09 -0.14 4.49
C ASN A 121 -2.78 -0.71 5.05
N PRO A 122 -2.70 -2.05 5.29
CA PRO A 122 -1.51 -2.67 5.84
C PRO A 122 -0.40 -2.95 4.83
N VAL A 123 -0.72 -2.96 3.52
CA VAL A 123 0.21 -3.36 2.47
C VAL A 123 0.31 -2.24 1.43
N SER A 124 1.05 -1.19 1.78
CA SER A 124 1.26 -0.04 0.89
C SER A 124 1.92 -0.44 -0.43
N TRP A 125 1.78 0.37 -1.47
CA TRP A 125 2.25 0.11 -2.83
C TRP A 125 1.46 -0.99 -3.52
N VAL A 126 1.46 -2.22 -3.01
CA VAL A 126 0.75 -3.38 -3.62
C VAL A 126 -0.77 -3.18 -3.55
N VAL A 127 -1.29 -2.74 -2.39
CA VAL A 127 -2.66 -2.21 -2.29
C VAL A 127 -2.55 -0.69 -2.46
N PRO A 128 -2.92 -0.14 -3.63
CA PRO A 128 -2.48 1.18 -4.07
C PRO A 128 -3.27 2.34 -3.44
N CYS A 129 -3.17 2.51 -2.12
CA CYS A 129 -3.82 3.61 -1.40
C CYS A 129 -3.32 5.00 -1.85
N HIS A 130 -2.14 5.09 -2.46
CA HIS A 130 -1.61 6.32 -3.04
C HIS A 130 -2.43 6.83 -4.24
N ARG A 131 -3.19 5.96 -4.93
CA ARG A 131 -4.06 6.31 -6.06
C ARG A 131 -5.37 6.99 -5.65
N VAL A 132 -5.63 7.15 -4.34
CA VAL A 132 -6.81 7.88 -3.87
C VAL A 132 -6.41 9.27 -3.41
N ILE A 133 -7.08 10.29 -3.94
CA ILE A 133 -6.82 11.71 -3.67
C ILE A 133 -8.11 12.40 -3.19
N ARG A 134 -8.00 13.61 -2.67
CA ARG A 134 -9.18 14.46 -2.43
C ARG A 134 -9.74 14.98 -3.75
N GLY A 135 -11.04 15.20 -3.81
CA GLY A 135 -11.71 15.77 -5.00
C GLY A 135 -11.15 17.13 -5.44
N THR A 136 -10.49 17.86 -4.54
CA THR A 136 -9.78 19.11 -4.84
C THR A 136 -8.43 18.89 -5.57
N GLY A 137 -8.04 17.66 -5.84
CA GLY A 137 -6.77 17.33 -6.50
C GLY A 137 -5.54 17.39 -5.59
N ILE A 138 -5.66 17.93 -4.38
CA ILE A 138 -4.53 18.08 -3.46
C ILE A 138 -4.39 16.80 -2.62
N SER A 139 -3.25 16.15 -2.77
CA SER A 139 -2.88 14.98 -2.00
C SER A 139 -2.27 15.38 -0.65
N THR A 140 -3.12 15.71 0.31
CA THR A 140 -2.71 15.80 1.70
C THR A 140 -3.12 14.51 2.43
N GLY A 141 -2.27 14.00 3.29
CA GLY A 141 -2.61 12.85 4.12
C GLY A 141 -2.35 11.50 3.46
N TYR A 142 -1.10 11.18 3.34
CA TYR A 142 -0.63 9.82 3.07
C TYR A 142 0.18 9.35 4.28
N ARG A 143 -0.12 8.16 4.81
CA ARG A 143 0.51 7.63 6.03
C ARG A 143 2.04 7.69 5.97
N TRP A 144 2.59 7.39 4.81
CA TRP A 144 4.02 7.33 4.54
C TRP A 144 4.62 8.63 4.00
N GLY A 145 3.92 9.73 4.18
CA GLY A 145 4.33 11.08 3.80
C GLY A 145 3.85 11.54 2.42
N PRO A 146 3.43 12.80 2.30
CA PRO A 146 2.88 13.35 1.06
C PRO A 146 3.93 13.42 -0.07
N ALA A 147 5.21 13.61 0.26
CA ALA A 147 6.29 13.61 -0.73
C ALA A 147 6.40 12.25 -1.41
N ARG A 148 6.38 11.16 -0.64
CA ARG A 148 6.44 9.79 -1.18
C ARG A 148 5.23 9.48 -2.05
N LYS A 149 4.03 9.92 -1.66
CA LYS A 149 2.83 9.75 -2.50
C LYS A 149 2.99 10.42 -3.86
N ARG A 150 3.55 11.62 -3.92
CA ARG A 150 3.82 12.32 -5.20
C ARG A 150 4.81 11.55 -6.07
N VAL A 151 5.86 10.99 -5.47
CA VAL A 151 6.85 10.18 -6.20
C VAL A 151 6.21 8.92 -6.77
N LEU A 152 5.39 8.22 -5.99
CA LEU A 152 4.65 7.03 -6.43
C LEU A 152 3.76 7.34 -7.64
N LEU A 153 2.96 8.40 -7.55
CA LEU A 153 2.07 8.82 -8.63
C LEU A 153 2.82 9.27 -9.88
N ALA A 154 3.92 10.03 -9.70
CA ALA A 154 4.73 10.49 -10.81
C ALA A 154 5.42 9.32 -11.56
N LEU A 155 5.90 8.31 -10.82
CA LEU A 155 6.49 7.12 -11.43
C LEU A 155 5.45 6.34 -12.24
N GLU A 156 4.26 6.12 -11.69
CA GLU A 156 3.18 5.42 -12.40
C GLU A 156 2.74 6.17 -13.66
N ALA A 157 2.62 7.50 -13.60
CA ALA A 157 2.28 8.32 -14.76
C ALA A 157 3.35 8.21 -15.86
N ALA A 158 4.62 8.27 -15.50
CA ALA A 158 5.74 8.13 -16.44
C ALA A 158 5.84 6.72 -17.05
N GLN A 159 5.46 5.68 -16.33
CA GLN A 159 5.37 4.32 -16.86
C GLN A 159 4.21 4.18 -17.86
N TRP A 160 3.05 4.71 -17.50
CA TRP A 160 1.88 4.73 -18.36
C TRP A 160 2.12 5.45 -19.68
N GLU A 161 2.77 6.62 -19.66
CA GLU A 161 3.12 7.37 -20.87
C GLU A 161 4.07 6.59 -21.78
N ARG A 162 5.03 5.86 -21.21
CA ARG A 162 5.96 5.03 -21.99
C ARG A 162 5.28 3.83 -22.64
N GLU A 163 4.35 3.18 -21.95
CA GLU A 163 3.58 2.05 -22.48
C GLU A 163 2.61 2.50 -23.58
N GLY A 164 1.93 3.64 -23.38
CA GLY A 164 1.02 4.23 -24.38
C GLY A 164 1.70 4.85 -25.60
N ALA A 165 2.99 5.12 -25.52
CA ALA A 165 3.78 5.62 -26.67
C ALA A 165 4.40 4.47 -27.52
N ALA A 166 4.29 3.21 -27.04
CA ALA A 166 4.81 2.02 -27.71
C ALA A 166 3.76 1.30 -28.59
N ASP A 167 2.50 1.74 -28.53
CA ASP A 167 1.37 1.30 -29.37
C ASP A 167 1.13 2.34 -30.52
#